data_9aed68bb268f11129a3a5cf9322beceb
#
_entry.id   9aed68bb268f11129a3a5cf9322beceb
#
_cell.length_a   1.000
_cell.length_b   1.000
_cell.length_c   1.000
_cell.angle_alpha   90.00
_cell.angle_beta   90.00
_cell.angle_gamma   90.00
#
_symmetry.space_group_name_H-M   'P 1'
#
loop_
_entity.id
_entity.type
_entity.pdbx_description
1 polymer ?
#
loop_
_entity_poly.entity_id
_entity_poly.type
_entity_poly.pdbx_seq_one_letter_code
_entity_poly.pdbx_strand_id
1 'polypeptide(L)'
;SSCTEKSDWDIDSSYSRPFGTDENGISVETDSKVARAVVTWSSTSNTDYYIIEISPNEMTDETPMGSEENGNIGNDPANRIKQSPYTMDNLAVNTTYYMRIKSISGEKESRWVNYKKTFASVKEEAILNIPTTEDLPEGQGKVRMSWEAGLAVDHFEIMETGATEATSRVISSTEAAAGEAWVENLKSFTEYTITIYNGNNPRGSQTVTIPGLEIESTISDITANSAVFSWEETVDVDEYACVLSTEGVPESGTQLSPADIAAHKVTITGLASSTEYTAYAFANGSICSRITFTTKKGKPTGYTEIEWENVDWS
;
A
#
# COMPACT_ATOMS: atom_id res chain seq x y z
N SER A 1 31.87 -82.46 -3.86
CA SER A 1 31.46 -81.48 -4.84
C SER A 1 30.66 -80.39 -4.11
N SER A 2 31.27 -79.22 -3.84
CA SER A 2 30.66 -78.10 -3.16
C SER A 2 30.11 -77.15 -4.25
N CYS A 3 28.79 -77.01 -4.33
CA CYS A 3 28.17 -75.96 -5.08
C CYS A 3 28.23 -74.69 -4.22
N THR A 4 29.12 -73.80 -4.55
CA THR A 4 29.04 -72.39 -4.10
C THR A 4 28.08 -71.69 -5.05
N GLU A 5 26.80 -71.56 -4.61
CA GLU A 5 25.92 -70.59 -5.26
C GLU A 5 26.47 -69.19 -4.97
N LYS A 6 27.00 -68.54 -5.98
CA LYS A 6 27.16 -67.08 -5.97
C LYS A 6 25.77 -66.51 -5.95
N SER A 7 25.39 -65.94 -4.84
CA SER A 7 24.22 -65.05 -4.80
C SER A 7 24.60 -63.79 -5.60
N ASP A 8 24.09 -63.74 -6.80
CA ASP A 8 24.25 -62.63 -7.73
C ASP A 8 23.31 -61.44 -7.31
N TRP A 9 23.55 -60.95 -6.08
CA TRP A 9 22.99 -59.71 -5.61
C TRP A 9 24.07 -58.60 -5.60
N ASP A 10 24.85 -58.52 -6.63
CA ASP A 10 25.64 -57.32 -6.90
C ASP A 10 24.64 -56.23 -7.25
N ILE A 11 24.22 -55.47 -6.29
CA ILE A 11 23.54 -54.23 -6.52
C ILE A 11 24.52 -53.32 -7.27
N ASP A 12 24.35 -53.20 -8.56
CA ASP A 12 25.14 -52.29 -9.39
C ASP A 12 24.92 -50.88 -8.84
N SER A 13 25.90 -50.35 -8.12
CA SER A 13 25.87 -49.02 -7.53
C SER A 13 25.69 -47.92 -8.59
N SER A 14 25.93 -48.26 -9.89
CA SER A 14 25.65 -47.35 -11.03
C SER A 14 24.16 -47.10 -11.27
N TYR A 15 23.28 -47.96 -10.74
CA TYR A 15 21.82 -47.83 -10.83
C TYR A 15 21.15 -47.18 -9.58
N SER A 16 21.92 -46.80 -8.59
CA SER A 16 21.34 -46.17 -7.38
C SER A 16 20.71 -44.81 -7.74
N ARG A 17 19.39 -44.73 -7.69
CA ARG A 17 18.66 -43.46 -7.77
C ARG A 17 18.86 -42.71 -6.45
N PRO A 18 18.87 -41.37 -6.46
CA PRO A 18 18.81 -40.61 -5.22
C PRO A 18 17.52 -40.99 -4.48
N PHE A 19 17.59 -41.01 -3.16
CA PHE A 19 16.41 -41.18 -2.32
C PHE A 19 15.57 -39.91 -2.35
N GLY A 20 14.24 -40.06 -2.41
CA GLY A 20 13.32 -38.96 -2.14
C GLY A 20 13.42 -38.52 -0.67
N THR A 21 13.07 -37.27 -0.40
CA THR A 21 12.95 -36.78 0.98
C THR A 21 11.88 -37.57 1.76
N ASP A 22 11.96 -37.57 3.09
CA ASP A 22 10.91 -38.15 3.91
C ASP A 22 9.61 -37.34 3.78
N GLU A 23 8.52 -37.99 3.35
CA GLU A 23 7.22 -37.35 3.18
C GLU A 23 6.66 -36.76 4.49
N ASN A 24 7.03 -37.32 5.63
CA ASN A 24 6.61 -36.82 6.95
C ASN A 24 7.51 -35.66 7.44
N GLY A 25 8.67 -35.48 6.81
CA GLY A 25 9.61 -34.41 7.10
C GLY A 25 9.37 -33.13 6.30
N ILE A 26 8.33 -33.09 5.44
CA ILE A 26 7.99 -31.91 4.67
C ILE A 26 7.05 -31.03 5.48
N SER A 27 7.38 -29.76 5.64
CA SER A 27 6.51 -28.73 6.20
C SER A 27 6.46 -27.50 5.32
N VAL A 28 5.34 -26.80 5.33
CA VAL A 28 5.13 -25.55 4.60
C VAL A 28 4.55 -24.53 5.57
N GLU A 29 5.21 -23.39 5.67
CA GLU A 29 4.77 -22.22 6.43
C GLU A 29 4.44 -21.10 5.46
N THR A 30 3.23 -20.55 5.56
CA THR A 30 2.76 -19.45 4.72
C THR A 30 2.92 -18.11 5.43
N ASP A 31 3.27 -17.07 4.68
CA ASP A 31 3.33 -15.71 5.21
C ASP A 31 1.91 -15.14 5.37
N SER A 32 1.69 -14.34 6.42
CA SER A 32 0.39 -13.72 6.71
C SER A 32 0.14 -12.40 5.96
N LYS A 33 1.17 -11.81 5.34
CA LYS A 33 1.11 -10.51 4.66
C LYS A 33 1.41 -10.58 3.17
N VAL A 34 2.22 -11.55 2.76
CA VAL A 34 2.74 -11.68 1.40
C VAL A 34 2.35 -13.05 0.85
N ALA A 35 2.07 -13.16 -0.43
CA ALA A 35 1.81 -14.43 -1.11
C ALA A 35 3.12 -15.23 -1.27
N ARG A 36 3.62 -15.74 -0.16
CA ARG A 36 4.91 -16.43 0.04
C ARG A 36 4.69 -17.66 0.89
N ALA A 37 5.47 -18.70 0.64
CA ALA A 37 5.55 -19.86 1.52
C ALA A 37 7.00 -20.34 1.67
N VAL A 38 7.36 -20.81 2.85
CA VAL A 38 8.65 -21.44 3.14
C VAL A 38 8.44 -22.94 3.26
N VAL A 39 9.09 -23.69 2.39
CA VAL A 39 9.08 -25.17 2.46
C VAL A 39 10.35 -25.68 3.11
N THR A 40 10.19 -26.57 4.05
CA THR A 40 11.28 -27.26 4.76
C THR A 40 11.14 -28.75 4.54
N TRP A 41 12.28 -29.44 4.29
CA TRP A 41 12.33 -30.89 4.12
C TRP A 41 13.65 -31.44 4.65
N SER A 42 13.70 -32.74 4.88
CA SER A 42 14.95 -33.43 5.24
C SER A 42 15.83 -33.60 4.02
N SER A 43 17.06 -33.12 4.10
CA SER A 43 18.06 -33.29 3.04
C SER A 43 18.36 -34.76 2.81
N THR A 44 18.56 -35.14 1.55
CA THR A 44 18.93 -36.49 1.14
C THR A 44 20.41 -36.56 0.73
N SER A 45 21.06 -37.66 1.02
CA SER A 45 22.46 -37.90 0.59
C SER A 45 22.55 -38.00 -0.92
N ASN A 46 23.70 -37.60 -1.50
CA ASN A 46 23.99 -37.68 -2.92
C ASN A 46 22.97 -36.93 -3.79
N THR A 47 22.50 -35.80 -3.35
CA THR A 47 21.58 -34.93 -4.08
C THR A 47 22.31 -33.66 -4.51
N ASP A 48 22.26 -33.35 -5.80
CA ASP A 48 22.85 -32.12 -6.36
C ASP A 48 21.89 -30.95 -6.21
N TYR A 49 20.59 -31.19 -6.42
CA TYR A 49 19.53 -30.19 -6.27
C TYR A 49 18.16 -30.84 -6.16
N TYR A 50 17.17 -30.04 -5.83
CA TYR A 50 15.76 -30.43 -5.72
C TYR A 50 14.93 -29.71 -6.77
N ILE A 51 13.82 -30.34 -7.17
CA ILE A 51 12.76 -29.73 -7.98
C ILE A 51 11.49 -29.75 -7.11
N ILE A 52 10.87 -28.60 -6.98
CA ILE A 52 9.58 -28.44 -6.31
C ILE A 52 8.53 -28.07 -7.37
N GLU A 53 7.39 -28.71 -7.32
CA GLU A 53 6.21 -28.31 -8.10
C GLU A 53 5.05 -27.99 -7.18
N ILE A 54 4.36 -26.89 -7.49
CA ILE A 54 3.12 -26.47 -6.84
C ILE A 54 2.01 -26.33 -7.88
N SER A 55 0.80 -26.69 -7.52
CA SER A 55 -0.35 -26.62 -8.42
C SER A 55 -1.64 -26.40 -7.64
N PRO A 56 -2.60 -25.63 -8.15
CA PRO A 56 -3.94 -25.58 -7.57
C PRO A 56 -4.70 -26.90 -7.74
N ASN A 57 -4.21 -27.80 -8.59
CA ASN A 57 -4.79 -29.11 -8.83
C ASN A 57 -3.93 -30.21 -8.19
N GLU A 58 -4.59 -31.29 -7.75
CA GLU A 58 -3.89 -32.45 -7.21
C GLU A 58 -2.95 -33.07 -8.25
N MET A 59 -1.75 -33.42 -7.84
CA MET A 59 -0.74 -34.07 -8.66
C MET A 59 -0.53 -35.51 -8.19
N THR A 60 -0.46 -36.44 -9.17
CA THR A 60 -0.13 -37.84 -8.97
C THR A 60 1.23 -38.17 -9.60
N ASP A 61 1.74 -39.40 -9.39
CA ASP A 61 2.98 -39.85 -10.02
C ASP A 61 2.93 -39.82 -11.56
N GLU A 62 1.72 -39.91 -12.12
CA GLU A 62 1.48 -39.88 -13.57
C GLU A 62 1.33 -38.44 -14.12
N THR A 63 1.17 -37.45 -13.23
CA THR A 63 1.10 -36.04 -13.65
C THR A 63 2.45 -35.62 -14.25
N PRO A 64 2.50 -35.20 -15.53
CA PRO A 64 3.75 -34.76 -16.15
C PRO A 64 4.43 -33.66 -15.36
N MET A 65 5.77 -33.57 -15.45
CA MET A 65 6.51 -32.45 -14.89
C MET A 65 6.05 -31.17 -15.59
N GLY A 66 5.61 -30.19 -14.81
CA GLY A 66 5.14 -28.91 -15.32
C GLY A 66 6.29 -28.04 -15.87
N SER A 67 5.92 -27.00 -16.61
CA SER A 67 6.82 -25.88 -16.93
C SER A 67 6.89 -24.90 -15.77
N GLU A 68 7.78 -23.92 -15.84
CA GLU A 68 7.84 -22.82 -14.86
C GLU A 68 6.48 -22.11 -14.70
N GLU A 69 5.73 -21.94 -15.79
CA GLU A 69 4.37 -21.37 -15.80
C GLU A 69 3.37 -22.21 -15.00
N ASN A 70 3.63 -23.50 -14.82
CA ASN A 70 2.81 -24.44 -14.06
C ASN A 70 3.35 -24.69 -12.63
N GLY A 71 4.22 -23.81 -12.13
CA GLY A 71 4.73 -23.88 -10.76
C GLY A 71 5.88 -24.88 -10.56
N ASN A 72 6.62 -25.23 -11.61
CA ASN A 72 7.87 -25.97 -11.50
C ASN A 72 9.00 -25.02 -11.05
N ILE A 73 9.67 -25.36 -9.97
CA ILE A 73 10.74 -24.58 -9.37
C ILE A 73 11.99 -25.45 -9.25
N GLY A 74 13.14 -24.93 -9.69
CA GLY A 74 14.43 -25.60 -9.56
C GLY A 74 14.84 -26.46 -10.75
N ASN A 75 14.02 -26.60 -11.78
CA ASN A 75 14.40 -27.28 -13.02
C ASN A 75 15.32 -26.41 -13.91
N ASP A 76 15.17 -25.09 -13.87
CA ASP A 76 16.07 -24.17 -14.54
C ASP A 76 17.47 -24.22 -13.89
N PRO A 77 18.55 -24.45 -14.67
CA PRO A 77 19.92 -24.44 -14.17
C PRO A 77 20.32 -23.16 -13.42
N ALA A 78 19.75 -22.03 -13.78
CA ALA A 78 20.01 -20.74 -13.10
C ALA A 78 19.38 -20.65 -11.72
N ASN A 79 18.29 -21.41 -11.46
CA ASN A 79 17.47 -21.28 -10.24
C ASN A 79 17.35 -22.61 -9.47
N ARG A 80 18.39 -23.48 -9.52
CA ARG A 80 18.38 -24.77 -8.84
C ARG A 80 18.29 -24.63 -7.32
N ILE A 81 17.40 -25.41 -6.71
CA ILE A 81 17.22 -25.46 -5.27
C ILE A 81 18.23 -26.46 -4.68
N LYS A 82 19.22 -25.95 -3.95
CA LYS A 82 20.33 -26.80 -3.42
C LYS A 82 20.13 -27.25 -1.99
N GLN A 83 19.29 -26.57 -1.24
CA GLN A 83 19.13 -26.83 0.19
C GLN A 83 17.74 -26.46 0.71
N SER A 84 17.36 -27.11 1.82
CA SER A 84 16.24 -26.76 2.66
C SER A 84 16.70 -25.77 3.76
N PRO A 85 15.87 -24.79 4.21
CA PRO A 85 14.56 -24.44 3.65
C PRO A 85 14.65 -23.65 2.35
N TYR A 86 13.55 -23.59 1.60
CA TYR A 86 13.43 -22.79 0.37
C TYR A 86 12.19 -21.89 0.47
N THR A 87 12.35 -20.62 0.08
CA THR A 87 11.27 -19.64 0.05
C THR A 87 10.69 -19.55 -1.36
N MET A 88 9.41 -19.80 -1.47
CA MET A 88 8.63 -19.62 -2.70
C MET A 88 7.95 -18.25 -2.66
N ASP A 89 8.47 -17.31 -3.42
CA ASP A 89 7.92 -15.97 -3.58
C ASP A 89 6.94 -15.89 -4.76
N ASN A 90 6.18 -14.80 -4.81
CA ASN A 90 5.28 -14.46 -5.91
C ASN A 90 4.22 -15.54 -6.21
N LEU A 91 3.72 -16.19 -5.18
CA LEU A 91 2.55 -17.06 -5.32
C LEU A 91 1.31 -16.24 -5.73
N ALA A 92 0.35 -16.87 -6.37
CA ALA A 92 -0.96 -16.23 -6.56
C ALA A 92 -1.66 -16.07 -5.21
N VAL A 93 -2.25 -14.90 -4.96
CA VAL A 93 -3.03 -14.67 -3.74
C VAL A 93 -4.28 -15.55 -3.71
N ASN A 94 -4.83 -15.79 -2.52
CA ASN A 94 -6.08 -16.53 -2.30
C ASN A 94 -6.13 -17.87 -3.05
N THR A 95 -5.00 -18.58 -3.09
CA THR A 95 -4.86 -19.83 -3.85
C THR A 95 -4.42 -20.95 -2.92
N THR A 96 -5.10 -22.08 -3.01
CA THR A 96 -4.71 -23.32 -2.32
C THR A 96 -3.86 -24.17 -3.24
N TYR A 97 -2.70 -24.60 -2.76
CA TYR A 97 -1.71 -25.36 -3.52
C TYR A 97 -1.53 -26.77 -2.98
N TYR A 98 -1.40 -27.71 -3.92
CA TYR A 98 -0.73 -28.99 -3.73
C TYR A 98 0.76 -28.82 -4.03
N MET A 99 1.61 -29.64 -3.42
CA MET A 99 3.05 -29.59 -3.64
C MET A 99 3.66 -30.99 -3.70
N ARG A 100 4.67 -31.15 -4.56
CA ARG A 100 5.54 -32.32 -4.61
C ARG A 100 6.99 -31.91 -4.79
N ILE A 101 7.92 -32.78 -4.35
CA ILE A 101 9.36 -32.54 -4.42
C ILE A 101 10.05 -33.80 -4.92
N LYS A 102 11.13 -33.64 -5.70
CA LYS A 102 12.06 -34.70 -6.04
C LYS A 102 13.51 -34.25 -5.89
N SER A 103 14.39 -35.23 -5.70
CA SER A 103 15.84 -35.06 -5.61
C SER A 103 16.49 -35.45 -6.94
N ILE A 104 17.49 -34.69 -7.35
CA ILE A 104 18.26 -34.92 -8.60
C ILE A 104 19.73 -35.15 -8.25
N SER A 105 20.34 -36.14 -8.88
CA SER A 105 21.76 -36.47 -8.80
C SER A 105 22.30 -36.82 -10.19
N GLY A 106 23.05 -35.89 -10.79
CA GLY A 106 23.45 -36.04 -12.20
C GLY A 106 22.23 -36.13 -13.12
N GLU A 107 22.15 -37.20 -13.89
CA GLU A 107 21.02 -37.53 -14.77
C GLU A 107 19.95 -38.40 -14.08
N LYS A 108 20.15 -38.75 -12.81
CA LYS A 108 19.25 -39.61 -12.05
C LYS A 108 18.30 -38.77 -11.17
N GLU A 109 17.10 -39.26 -11.04
CA GLU A 109 16.06 -38.60 -10.21
C GLU A 109 15.36 -39.57 -9.27
N SER A 110 14.94 -39.06 -8.12
CA SER A 110 14.06 -39.79 -7.21
C SER A 110 12.64 -39.89 -7.77
N ARG A 111 11.78 -40.64 -7.10
CA ARG A 111 10.32 -40.49 -7.28
C ARG A 111 9.90 -39.14 -6.73
N TRP A 112 8.75 -38.66 -7.18
CA TRP A 112 8.06 -37.56 -6.54
C TRP A 112 7.64 -37.94 -5.13
N VAL A 113 7.79 -37.03 -4.21
CA VAL A 113 7.28 -37.09 -2.84
C VAL A 113 6.25 -36.00 -2.70
N ASN A 114 4.99 -36.38 -2.51
CA ASN A 114 3.88 -35.44 -2.36
C ASN A 114 3.81 -34.93 -0.94
N TYR A 115 3.62 -33.63 -0.78
CA TYR A 115 3.21 -33.06 0.49
C TYR A 115 1.80 -33.55 0.85
N LYS A 116 1.62 -34.13 2.03
CA LYS A 116 0.37 -34.78 2.45
C LYS A 116 -0.80 -33.83 2.71
N LYS A 117 -0.51 -32.55 2.78
CA LYS A 117 -1.51 -31.50 3.01
C LYS A 117 -1.53 -30.56 1.82
N THR A 118 -2.38 -29.58 1.88
CA THR A 118 -2.34 -28.39 1.04
C THR A 118 -1.91 -27.19 1.87
N PHE A 119 -1.49 -26.12 1.22
CA PHE A 119 -1.28 -24.84 1.87
C PHE A 119 -1.98 -23.74 1.06
N ALA A 120 -2.46 -22.72 1.74
CA ALA A 120 -3.13 -21.59 1.11
C ALA A 120 -2.28 -20.33 1.24
N SER A 121 -2.12 -19.61 0.14
CA SER A 121 -1.52 -18.28 0.14
C SER A 121 -2.46 -17.29 0.84
N VAL A 122 -1.91 -16.13 1.25
CA VAL A 122 -2.68 -15.03 1.82
C VAL A 122 -3.80 -14.59 0.88
N LYS A 123 -4.94 -14.18 1.44
CA LYS A 123 -6.10 -13.75 0.63
C LYS A 123 -5.83 -12.46 -0.12
N GLU A 124 -5.19 -11.51 0.53
CA GLU A 124 -4.79 -10.22 -0.01
C GLU A 124 -3.41 -9.89 0.56
N GLU A 125 -2.51 -9.42 -0.27
CA GLU A 125 -1.19 -9.00 0.20
C GLU A 125 -1.28 -7.65 0.94
N ALA A 126 -0.45 -7.49 1.96
CA ALA A 126 -0.36 -6.28 2.77
C ALA A 126 1.12 -5.93 3.00
N ILE A 127 1.88 -5.75 1.91
CA ILE A 127 3.33 -5.55 1.98
C ILE A 127 3.74 -4.15 2.47
N LEU A 128 2.84 -3.15 2.36
CA LEU A 128 3.15 -1.78 2.78
C LEU A 128 3.19 -1.67 4.30
N ASN A 129 4.27 -1.11 4.83
CA ASN A 129 4.36 -0.70 6.22
C ASN A 129 3.43 0.50 6.46
N ILE A 130 2.96 0.62 7.71
CA ILE A 130 2.19 1.81 8.13
C ILE A 130 3.17 2.98 8.23
N PRO A 131 2.94 4.10 7.49
CA PRO A 131 3.79 5.27 7.59
C PRO A 131 3.84 5.85 9.01
N THR A 132 5.03 6.23 9.43
CA THR A 132 5.27 6.93 10.71
C THR A 132 5.21 8.45 10.51
N THR A 133 5.37 9.21 11.59
CA THR A 133 5.45 10.68 11.52
C THR A 133 6.65 11.17 10.70
N GLU A 134 7.76 10.42 10.68
CA GLU A 134 8.94 10.74 9.86
C GLU A 134 8.68 10.53 8.36
N ASP A 135 7.73 9.65 8.04
CA ASP A 135 7.31 9.36 6.67
C ASP A 135 6.29 10.38 6.13
N LEU A 136 5.77 11.24 7.01
CA LEU A 136 4.72 12.22 6.73
C LEU A 136 5.17 13.63 7.17
N PRO A 137 6.16 14.25 6.51
CA PRO A 137 6.66 15.56 6.88
C PRO A 137 5.60 16.64 6.66
N GLU A 138 5.35 17.44 7.71
CA GLU A 138 4.34 18.51 7.68
C GLU A 138 4.60 19.53 6.58
N GLY A 139 3.55 19.93 5.87
CA GLY A 139 3.59 20.98 4.86
C GLY A 139 4.37 20.65 3.58
N GLN A 140 4.85 19.41 3.42
CA GLN A 140 5.65 19.03 2.25
C GLN A 140 4.83 18.29 1.17
N GLY A 141 3.56 18.00 1.41
CA GLY A 141 2.68 17.35 0.41
C GLY A 141 3.21 16.01 -0.09
N LYS A 142 3.82 15.21 0.78
CA LYS A 142 4.39 13.91 0.42
C LYS A 142 4.34 12.91 1.56
N VAL A 143 4.44 11.64 1.20
CA VAL A 143 4.56 10.52 2.14
C VAL A 143 5.61 9.53 1.63
N ARG A 144 6.42 8.99 2.53
CA ARG A 144 7.31 7.87 2.23
C ARG A 144 6.58 6.56 2.47
N MET A 145 6.43 5.77 1.42
CA MET A 145 5.90 4.42 1.47
C MET A 145 7.07 3.45 1.54
N SER A 146 6.97 2.42 2.39
CA SER A 146 8.03 1.43 2.54
C SER A 146 7.48 0.01 2.59
N TRP A 147 8.30 -0.94 2.17
CA TRP A 147 8.01 -2.39 2.11
C TRP A 147 9.30 -3.19 2.24
N GLU A 148 9.20 -4.51 2.29
CA GLU A 148 10.38 -5.38 2.32
C GLU A 148 11.16 -5.26 1.00
N ALA A 149 12.44 -4.91 1.09
CA ALA A 149 13.32 -4.76 -0.06
C ALA A 149 13.40 -6.05 -0.90
N GLY A 150 13.43 -5.91 -2.22
CA GLY A 150 13.54 -7.03 -3.17
C GLY A 150 12.21 -7.68 -3.55
N LEU A 151 11.09 -7.28 -2.99
CA LEU A 151 9.77 -7.70 -3.48
C LEU A 151 9.48 -7.06 -4.85
N ALA A 152 8.85 -7.85 -5.74
CA ALA A 152 8.50 -7.36 -7.07
C ALA A 152 7.34 -6.36 -6.99
N VAL A 153 7.63 -5.11 -7.34
CA VAL A 153 6.69 -4.00 -7.41
C VAL A 153 7.05 -3.08 -8.56
N ASP A 154 6.09 -2.38 -9.15
CA ASP A 154 6.34 -1.53 -10.32
C ASP A 154 5.64 -0.16 -10.26
N HIS A 155 4.53 0.00 -9.52
CA HIS A 155 3.88 1.31 -9.41
C HIS A 155 2.98 1.42 -8.17
N PHE A 156 2.62 2.67 -7.85
CA PHE A 156 1.54 3.00 -6.95
C PHE A 156 0.32 3.48 -7.73
N GLU A 157 -0.86 3.16 -7.23
CA GLU A 157 -2.10 3.91 -7.49
C GLU A 157 -2.45 4.74 -6.26
N ILE A 158 -2.74 6.02 -6.49
CA ILE A 158 -2.98 7.01 -5.45
C ILE A 158 -4.40 7.54 -5.65
N MET A 159 -5.29 7.24 -4.70
CA MET A 159 -6.69 7.62 -4.74
C MET A 159 -7.00 8.60 -3.61
N GLU A 160 -7.39 9.83 -3.95
CA GLU A 160 -7.96 10.76 -2.98
C GLU A 160 -9.32 10.25 -2.50
N THR A 161 -9.60 10.31 -1.21
CA THR A 161 -10.89 9.89 -0.66
C THR A 161 -12.03 10.69 -1.28
N GLY A 162 -13.00 9.99 -1.87
CA GLY A 162 -14.11 10.60 -2.60
C GLY A 162 -13.87 10.86 -4.08
N ALA A 163 -12.65 10.65 -4.59
CA ALA A 163 -12.37 10.71 -6.02
C ALA A 163 -12.83 9.45 -6.75
N THR A 164 -13.05 9.55 -8.05
CA THR A 164 -13.48 8.43 -8.92
C THR A 164 -12.33 7.80 -9.70
N GLU A 165 -11.19 8.48 -9.77
CA GLU A 165 -10.02 8.04 -10.53
C GLU A 165 -8.75 8.15 -9.67
N ALA A 166 -7.88 7.15 -9.78
CA ALA A 166 -6.57 7.14 -9.17
C ALA A 166 -5.52 7.77 -10.09
N THR A 167 -4.48 8.35 -9.49
CA THR A 167 -3.25 8.74 -10.21
C THR A 167 -2.23 7.64 -10.08
N SER A 168 -1.51 7.32 -11.15
CA SER A 168 -0.44 6.32 -11.15
C SER A 168 0.94 6.96 -10.99
N ARG A 169 1.82 6.33 -10.19
CA ARG A 169 3.22 6.72 -10.04
C ARG A 169 4.11 5.48 -10.17
N VAL A 170 4.99 5.49 -11.16
CA VAL A 170 5.95 4.39 -11.42
C VAL A 170 6.98 4.31 -10.28
N ILE A 171 7.29 3.09 -9.85
CA ILE A 171 8.39 2.79 -8.91
C ILE A 171 9.63 2.43 -9.75
N SER A 172 10.72 3.14 -9.55
CA SER A 172 11.98 2.85 -10.23
C SER A 172 12.62 1.56 -9.70
N SER A 173 13.53 0.97 -10.48
CA SER A 173 14.27 -0.21 -10.05
C SER A 173 15.12 0.04 -8.79
N THR A 174 15.61 1.26 -8.61
CA THR A 174 16.37 1.66 -7.41
C THR A 174 15.47 1.69 -6.18
N GLU A 175 14.27 2.27 -6.29
CA GLU A 175 13.28 2.32 -5.22
C GLU A 175 12.77 0.92 -4.87
N ALA A 176 12.49 0.09 -5.87
CA ALA A 176 12.07 -1.30 -5.65
C ALA A 176 13.15 -2.10 -4.89
N ALA A 177 14.43 -1.92 -5.25
CA ALA A 177 15.55 -2.56 -4.58
C ALA A 177 15.76 -2.02 -3.14
N ALA A 178 15.50 -0.72 -2.92
CA ALA A 178 15.58 -0.11 -1.59
C ALA A 178 14.42 -0.48 -0.68
N GLY A 179 13.25 -0.82 -1.26
CA GLY A 179 12.03 -1.10 -0.52
C GLY A 179 11.35 0.16 0.03
N GLU A 180 11.60 1.32 -0.58
CA GLU A 180 10.96 2.59 -0.20
C GLU A 180 10.87 3.57 -1.37
N ALA A 181 9.87 4.42 -1.34
CA ALA A 181 9.68 5.49 -2.31
C ALA A 181 8.83 6.63 -1.75
N TRP A 182 9.12 7.86 -2.18
CA TRP A 182 8.31 9.02 -1.88
C TRP A 182 7.15 9.15 -2.88
N VAL A 183 5.94 9.32 -2.37
CA VAL A 183 4.78 9.77 -3.14
C VAL A 183 4.62 11.26 -2.87
N GLU A 184 4.66 12.07 -3.92
CA GLU A 184 4.74 13.54 -3.86
C GLU A 184 3.53 14.20 -4.54
N ASN A 185 3.45 15.53 -4.46
CA ASN A 185 2.36 16.35 -5.04
C ASN A 185 0.98 16.03 -4.46
N LEU A 186 0.95 15.71 -3.16
CA LEU A 186 -0.26 15.46 -2.42
C LEU A 186 -0.75 16.73 -1.73
N LYS A 187 -2.07 16.89 -1.63
CA LYS A 187 -2.70 18.02 -0.96
C LYS A 187 -2.60 17.86 0.55
N SER A 188 -2.27 18.93 1.27
CA SER A 188 -2.32 18.96 2.72
C SER A 188 -3.75 18.72 3.22
N PHE A 189 -3.88 18.18 4.45
CA PHE A 189 -5.14 17.87 5.12
C PHE A 189 -6.08 16.94 4.33
N THR A 190 -5.55 16.21 3.38
CA THR A 190 -6.32 15.36 2.48
C THR A 190 -5.95 13.90 2.71
N GLU A 191 -6.96 13.04 2.76
CA GLU A 191 -6.80 11.59 2.92
C GLU A 191 -6.66 10.92 1.55
N TYR A 192 -5.67 10.04 1.45
CA TYR A 192 -5.40 9.22 0.27
C TYR A 192 -5.30 7.74 0.64
N THR A 193 -5.80 6.89 -0.24
CA THR A 193 -5.48 5.46 -0.23
C THR A 193 -4.41 5.21 -1.29
N ILE A 194 -3.26 4.70 -0.87
CA ILE A 194 -2.11 4.39 -1.72
C ILE A 194 -1.98 2.88 -1.78
N THR A 195 -2.08 2.33 -2.99
CA THR A 195 -1.99 0.89 -3.26
C THR A 195 -0.74 0.62 -4.08
N ILE A 196 0.09 -0.34 -3.66
CA ILE A 196 1.28 -0.78 -4.39
C ILE A 196 0.93 -1.98 -5.28
N TYR A 197 1.46 -2.01 -6.49
CA TYR A 197 1.17 -3.02 -7.50
C TYR A 197 2.42 -3.71 -8.04
N ASN A 198 2.22 -4.94 -8.51
CA ASN A 198 3.10 -5.61 -9.47
C ASN A 198 2.26 -5.96 -10.70
N GLY A 199 2.42 -5.24 -11.81
CA GLY A 199 1.54 -5.34 -12.96
C GLY A 199 0.10 -5.01 -12.59
N ASN A 200 -0.82 -5.93 -12.80
CA ASN A 200 -2.24 -5.78 -12.43
C ASN A 200 -2.58 -6.30 -11.02
N ASN A 201 -1.58 -6.80 -10.28
CA ASN A 201 -1.80 -7.41 -8.98
C ASN A 201 -1.56 -6.39 -7.86
N PRO A 202 -2.60 -6.02 -7.08
CA PRO A 202 -2.42 -5.20 -5.89
C PRO A 202 -1.67 -6.00 -4.82
N ARG A 203 -0.65 -5.39 -4.22
CA ARG A 203 0.20 -6.00 -3.20
C ARG A 203 0.07 -5.36 -1.82
N GLY A 204 -0.92 -4.55 -1.61
CA GLY A 204 -1.22 -3.91 -0.33
C GLY A 204 -1.56 -2.44 -0.47
N SER A 205 -2.26 -1.92 0.52
CA SER A 205 -2.72 -0.54 0.57
C SER A 205 -2.52 0.05 1.95
N GLN A 206 -2.31 1.37 1.99
CA GLN A 206 -2.36 2.16 3.21
C GLN A 206 -3.20 3.42 2.97
N THR A 207 -4.00 3.77 3.96
CA THR A 207 -4.75 5.04 3.97
C THR A 207 -4.02 6.01 4.87
N VAL A 208 -3.70 7.19 4.34
CA VAL A 208 -2.91 8.22 5.01
C VAL A 208 -3.57 9.58 4.85
N THR A 209 -3.52 10.41 5.88
CA THR A 209 -3.86 11.83 5.80
C THR A 209 -2.58 12.64 5.74
N ILE A 210 -2.42 13.46 4.72
CA ILE A 210 -1.22 14.28 4.51
C ILE A 210 -1.25 15.46 5.48
N PRO A 211 -0.26 15.58 6.39
CA PRO A 211 -0.23 16.69 7.33
C PRO A 211 0.14 17.99 6.61
N GLY A 212 -0.60 19.03 6.90
CA GLY A 212 -0.28 20.39 6.48
C GLY A 212 0.54 21.13 7.53
N LEU A 213 1.24 22.18 7.11
CA LEU A 213 1.79 23.14 8.05
C LEU A 213 0.61 23.93 8.62
N GLU A 214 0.42 23.90 9.95
CA GLU A 214 -0.62 24.67 10.61
C GLU A 214 -0.02 25.92 11.25
N ILE A 215 -0.47 27.10 10.80
CA ILE A 215 -0.32 28.37 11.50
C ILE A 215 -1.62 28.71 12.22
N GLU A 216 -1.55 29.47 13.29
CA GLU A 216 -2.76 29.90 13.97
C GLU A 216 -3.56 30.90 13.10
N SER A 217 -4.87 30.69 13.09
CA SER A 217 -5.82 31.55 12.39
C SER A 217 -7.08 31.75 13.22
N THR A 218 -7.77 32.83 12.94
CA THR A 218 -9.04 33.17 13.64
C THR A 218 -10.09 33.66 12.65
N ILE A 219 -11.35 33.41 12.99
CA ILE A 219 -12.52 34.04 12.35
C ILE A 219 -13.16 35.01 13.33
N SER A 220 -13.34 36.25 12.90
CA SER A 220 -14.03 37.30 13.66
C SER A 220 -15.10 37.98 12.82
N ASP A 221 -15.83 38.89 13.44
CA ASP A 221 -16.84 39.74 12.78
C ASP A 221 -17.81 38.97 11.88
N ILE A 222 -18.20 37.77 12.34
CA ILE A 222 -19.13 36.91 11.64
C ILE A 222 -20.49 37.59 11.54
N THR A 223 -20.98 37.77 10.33
CA THR A 223 -22.34 38.24 10.03
C THR A 223 -23.16 37.14 9.34
N ALA A 224 -24.31 37.50 8.78
CA ALA A 224 -25.12 36.59 8.00
C ALA A 224 -24.51 36.27 6.62
N ASN A 225 -23.61 37.11 6.13
CA ASN A 225 -23.08 37.01 4.76
C ASN A 225 -21.59 37.34 4.62
N SER A 226 -20.89 37.54 5.73
CA SER A 226 -19.46 37.86 5.77
C SER A 226 -18.77 37.37 7.04
N ALA A 227 -17.45 37.29 7.00
CA ALA A 227 -16.59 37.03 8.14
C ALA A 227 -15.20 37.62 7.87
N VAL A 228 -14.43 37.89 8.91
CA VAL A 228 -13.02 38.29 8.80
C VAL A 228 -12.14 37.08 9.14
N PHE A 229 -11.32 36.69 8.20
CA PHE A 229 -10.31 35.62 8.38
C PHE A 229 -8.94 36.26 8.59
N SER A 230 -8.29 35.94 9.71
CA SER A 230 -6.99 36.46 10.11
C SER A 230 -6.02 35.31 10.42
N TRP A 231 -4.73 35.51 10.18
CA TRP A 231 -3.68 34.52 10.39
C TRP A 231 -2.44 35.15 11.02
N GLU A 232 -1.56 34.28 11.58
CA GLU A 232 -0.30 34.71 12.17
C GLU A 232 0.72 35.18 11.12
N GLU A 233 1.59 36.10 11.51
CA GLU A 233 2.62 36.74 10.69
C GLU A 233 3.83 35.83 10.37
N THR A 234 3.78 34.55 10.72
CA THR A 234 4.94 33.62 10.63
C THR A 234 5.18 33.05 9.25
N VAL A 235 4.20 33.14 8.33
CA VAL A 235 4.24 32.59 6.99
C VAL A 235 3.69 33.61 6.01
N ASP A 236 4.30 33.71 4.82
CA ASP A 236 3.84 34.57 3.73
C ASP A 236 2.61 33.97 3.05
N VAL A 237 1.44 34.24 3.63
CA VAL A 237 0.14 33.86 3.03
C VAL A 237 -0.15 34.75 1.84
N ASP A 238 -0.42 34.14 0.69
CA ASP A 238 -0.65 34.85 -0.59
C ASP A 238 -2.03 34.58 -1.22
N GLU A 239 -2.70 33.50 -0.80
CA GLU A 239 -4.04 33.14 -1.26
C GLU A 239 -4.95 32.71 -0.10
N TYR A 240 -6.25 32.80 -0.33
CA TYR A 240 -7.27 32.24 0.58
C TYR A 240 -8.39 31.56 -0.20
N ALA A 241 -9.06 30.60 0.41
CA ALA A 241 -10.31 30.04 -0.08
C ALA A 241 -11.32 29.94 1.07
N CYS A 242 -12.60 30.04 0.73
CA CYS A 242 -13.67 29.78 1.67
C CYS A 242 -14.73 28.97 0.94
N VAL A 243 -14.92 27.74 1.37
CA VAL A 243 -15.83 26.76 0.75
C VAL A 243 -16.81 26.23 1.78
N LEU A 244 -17.92 25.64 1.33
CA LEU A 244 -18.82 24.91 2.24
C LEU A 244 -18.06 23.80 2.94
N SER A 245 -18.30 23.60 4.23
CA SER A 245 -17.61 22.53 5.00
C SER A 245 -17.88 21.11 4.48
N THR A 246 -18.90 20.96 3.63
CA THR A 246 -19.24 19.72 2.94
C THR A 246 -18.49 19.50 1.64
N GLU A 247 -17.79 20.52 1.15
CA GLU A 247 -16.94 20.44 -0.05
C GLU A 247 -15.56 19.89 0.31
N GLY A 248 -14.87 19.34 -0.71
CA GLY A 248 -13.50 18.86 -0.56
C GLY A 248 -12.49 19.99 -0.32
N VAL A 249 -11.26 19.63 0.04
CA VAL A 249 -10.15 20.57 0.20
C VAL A 249 -9.84 21.24 -1.13
N PRO A 250 -9.83 22.58 -1.22
CA PRO A 250 -9.59 23.30 -2.47
C PRO A 250 -8.14 23.14 -2.94
N GLU A 251 -7.92 23.06 -4.26
CA GLU A 251 -6.58 22.94 -4.86
C GLU A 251 -5.81 24.27 -4.86
N SER A 252 -6.53 25.38 -4.94
CA SER A 252 -5.99 26.75 -4.96
C SER A 252 -7.01 27.71 -4.38
N GLY A 253 -6.54 28.91 -4.08
CA GLY A 253 -7.37 29.97 -3.55
C GLY A 253 -7.49 31.16 -4.50
N THR A 254 -8.09 32.22 -3.96
CA THR A 254 -8.10 33.55 -4.55
C THR A 254 -6.87 34.31 -4.05
N GLN A 255 -6.16 34.99 -4.97
CA GLN A 255 -5.02 35.85 -4.62
C GLN A 255 -5.48 36.95 -3.66
N LEU A 256 -4.71 37.14 -2.60
CA LEU A 256 -4.89 38.24 -1.65
C LEU A 256 -4.42 39.58 -2.25
N SER A 257 -5.10 40.66 -1.92
CA SER A 257 -4.59 41.98 -2.24
C SER A 257 -3.34 42.31 -1.40
N PRO A 258 -2.43 43.19 -1.89
CA PRO A 258 -1.28 43.64 -1.09
C PRO A 258 -1.67 44.21 0.27
N ALA A 259 -2.85 44.85 0.37
CA ALA A 259 -3.36 45.40 1.62
C ALA A 259 -3.79 44.29 2.60
N ASP A 260 -4.45 43.23 2.11
CA ASP A 260 -4.84 42.06 2.94
C ASP A 260 -3.62 41.30 3.44
N ILE A 261 -2.62 41.10 2.55
CA ILE A 261 -1.33 40.48 2.92
C ILE A 261 -0.67 41.27 4.04
N ALA A 262 -0.54 42.60 3.88
CA ALA A 262 0.08 43.46 4.88
C ALA A 262 -0.72 43.53 6.21
N ALA A 263 -2.03 43.34 6.16
CA ALA A 263 -2.90 43.32 7.33
C ALA A 263 -3.04 41.93 7.97
N HIS A 264 -2.51 40.88 7.34
CA HIS A 264 -2.66 39.47 7.77
C HIS A 264 -4.12 39.06 7.98
N LYS A 265 -5.03 39.60 7.17
CA LYS A 265 -6.47 39.33 7.22
C LYS A 265 -7.17 39.65 5.92
N VAL A 266 -8.29 38.97 5.69
CA VAL A 266 -9.18 39.24 4.56
C VAL A 266 -10.64 39.23 5.04
N THR A 267 -11.46 40.11 4.46
CA THR A 267 -12.90 40.07 4.67
C THR A 267 -13.52 39.18 3.60
N ILE A 268 -14.09 38.06 4.03
CA ILE A 268 -14.81 37.12 3.17
C ILE A 268 -16.26 37.61 3.06
N THR A 269 -16.77 37.78 1.84
CA THR A 269 -18.14 38.28 1.57
C THR A 269 -18.91 37.32 0.68
N GLY A 270 -20.24 37.55 0.55
CA GLY A 270 -21.07 36.72 -0.34
C GLY A 270 -21.45 35.37 0.23
N LEU A 271 -21.30 35.18 1.54
CA LEU A 271 -21.65 33.94 2.21
C LEU A 271 -23.18 33.81 2.38
N ALA A 272 -23.69 32.58 2.39
CA ALA A 272 -25.07 32.28 2.76
C ALA A 272 -25.23 32.32 4.28
N SER A 273 -26.43 32.73 4.76
CA SER A 273 -26.73 32.78 6.19
C SER A 273 -26.96 31.40 6.80
N SER A 274 -26.66 31.25 8.08
CA SER A 274 -26.83 29.99 8.85
C SER A 274 -26.14 28.80 8.17
N THR A 275 -24.99 29.04 7.55
CA THR A 275 -24.27 28.06 6.73
C THR A 275 -22.86 27.87 7.27
N GLU A 276 -22.40 26.62 7.32
CA GLU A 276 -21.05 26.27 7.76
C GLU A 276 -20.07 26.30 6.60
N TYR A 277 -18.96 27.00 6.81
CA TYR A 277 -17.86 27.17 5.86
C TYR A 277 -16.53 26.77 6.49
N THR A 278 -15.58 26.35 5.65
CA THR A 278 -14.17 26.23 6.01
C THR A 278 -13.36 27.23 5.22
N ALA A 279 -12.62 28.09 5.92
CA ALA A 279 -11.64 29.01 5.34
C ALA A 279 -10.25 28.41 5.35
N TYR A 280 -9.52 28.60 4.29
CA TYR A 280 -8.16 28.11 4.06
C TYR A 280 -7.24 29.27 3.72
N ALA A 281 -6.02 29.25 4.29
CA ALA A 281 -4.92 30.11 3.87
C ALA A 281 -3.88 29.28 3.11
N PHE A 282 -3.32 29.85 2.06
CA PHE A 282 -2.26 29.24 1.26
C PHE A 282 -0.99 30.08 1.30
N ALA A 283 0.14 29.40 1.34
CA ALA A 283 1.48 29.95 1.16
C ALA A 283 2.19 29.15 0.07
N ASN A 284 2.62 29.81 -1.01
CA ASN A 284 3.26 29.15 -2.17
C ASN A 284 2.48 27.94 -2.71
N GLY A 285 1.17 28.06 -2.82
CA GLY A 285 0.28 27.01 -3.33
C GLY A 285 -0.01 25.86 -2.36
N SER A 286 0.48 25.91 -1.12
CA SER A 286 0.22 24.91 -0.09
C SER A 286 -0.65 25.47 1.01
N ILE A 287 -1.65 24.70 1.48
CA ILE A 287 -2.48 25.09 2.62
C ILE A 287 -1.62 25.15 3.88
N CYS A 288 -1.66 26.27 4.57
CA CYS A 288 -0.95 26.50 5.82
C CYS A 288 -1.88 26.79 7.01
N SER A 289 -3.17 26.95 6.78
CA SER A 289 -4.18 27.11 7.83
C SER A 289 -5.56 26.72 7.31
N ARG A 290 -6.41 26.25 8.22
CA ARG A 290 -7.84 26.03 7.98
C ARG A 290 -8.63 26.31 9.26
N ILE A 291 -9.81 26.87 9.12
CA ILE A 291 -10.73 27.12 10.23
C ILE A 291 -12.17 27.01 9.76
N THR A 292 -12.98 26.30 10.52
CA THR A 292 -14.42 26.14 10.25
C THR A 292 -15.24 27.10 11.09
N PHE A 293 -16.26 27.71 10.49
CA PHE A 293 -17.16 28.63 11.16
C PHE A 293 -18.56 28.58 10.55
N THR A 294 -19.55 29.07 11.29
CA THR A 294 -20.93 29.16 10.81
C THR A 294 -21.36 30.63 10.78
N THR A 295 -21.93 31.08 9.65
CA THR A 295 -22.49 32.41 9.48
C THR A 295 -23.72 32.59 10.37
N LYS A 296 -23.99 33.84 10.77
CA LYS A 296 -25.17 34.18 11.57
C LYS A 296 -26.45 34.01 10.74
N LYS A 297 -27.57 33.91 11.45
CA LYS A 297 -28.89 33.91 10.85
C LYS A 297 -29.16 35.28 10.20
N GLY A 298 -29.60 35.27 8.93
CA GLY A 298 -30.03 36.49 8.27
C GLY A 298 -31.30 37.09 8.86
N LYS A 299 -31.46 38.38 8.70
CA LYS A 299 -32.75 39.03 9.03
C LYS A 299 -33.85 38.50 8.09
N PRO A 300 -35.04 38.19 8.56
CA PRO A 300 -36.15 37.81 7.70
C PRO A 300 -36.45 38.94 6.69
N THR A 301 -36.68 38.56 5.44
CA THR A 301 -37.12 39.54 4.39
C THR A 301 -38.43 40.16 4.82
N GLY A 302 -38.49 41.51 4.83
CA GLY A 302 -39.69 42.26 5.24
C GLY A 302 -39.69 42.76 6.71
N TYR A 303 -38.60 42.58 7.45
CA TYR A 303 -38.46 43.13 8.78
C TYR A 303 -38.08 44.61 8.71
N THR A 304 -38.94 45.51 9.20
CA THR A 304 -38.63 46.93 9.40
C THR A 304 -38.03 47.05 10.80
N GLU A 305 -36.81 47.52 10.93
CA GLU A 305 -36.19 47.81 12.23
C GLU A 305 -36.92 48.99 12.81
N ILE A 306 -37.60 48.80 13.98
CA ILE A 306 -38.21 49.89 14.74
C ILE A 306 -37.07 50.45 15.59
N GLU A 307 -36.63 51.68 15.28
CA GLU A 307 -35.77 52.46 16.16
C GLU A 307 -36.57 52.90 17.36
N TRP A 308 -36.29 52.33 18.51
CA TRP A 308 -36.97 52.62 19.80
C TRP A 308 -36.65 54.00 20.37
N GLU A 309 -35.67 54.72 19.79
CA GLU A 309 -35.23 56.04 20.26
C GLU A 309 -36.29 57.15 20.08
N ASN A 310 -37.33 56.94 19.28
CA ASN A 310 -38.37 57.91 19.00
C ASN A 310 -39.78 57.52 19.52
N VAL A 311 -39.87 56.60 20.42
CA VAL A 311 -41.16 56.25 21.04
C VAL A 311 -41.41 57.20 22.20
N ASP A 312 -42.31 58.21 22.01
CA ASP A 312 -42.76 59.07 23.03
C ASP A 312 -43.70 58.27 23.98
N TRP A 313 -43.29 58.09 25.21
CA TRP A 313 -44.06 57.39 26.28
C TRP A 313 -44.94 58.30 27.14
N SER A 314 -45.38 59.43 26.61
CA SER A 314 -46.25 60.34 27.30
C SER A 314 -47.70 59.87 27.42
#